data_be8b547be29141bd9e123681b6a7850e
#
_entry.id   be8b547be29141bd9e123681b6a7850e
#
_cell.length_a   1.000
_cell.length_b   1.000
_cell.length_c   1.000
_cell.angle_alpha   90.00
_cell.angle_beta   90.00
_cell.angle_gamma   90.00
#
_symmetry.space_group_name_H-M   'P 1'
#
loop_
_entity.id
_entity.type
_entity.pdbx_description
1 polymer ?
#
loop_
_entity_poly.entity_id
_entity_poly.type
_entity_poly.pdbx_seq_one_letter_code
_entity_poly.pdbx_strand_id
1 'polypeptide(L)' 'MDELKIRFDQEENKYYVYFNGPFGQCAYQSEPFDTLFEAEAFKQDQEDSADFGEE' A
#
# COMPACT_ATOMS: atom_id res chain seq x y z
N MET A 1 10.38 -3.24 10.15
CA MET A 1 10.47 -2.79 8.81
C MET A 1 9.14 -2.59 8.20
N ASP A 2 8.95 -1.46 7.62
CA ASP A 2 7.66 -1.17 7.03
C ASP A 2 7.55 -1.80 5.68
N GLU A 3 6.47 -2.49 5.47
CA GLU A 3 6.27 -3.20 4.23
C GLU A 3 4.86 -2.97 3.77
N LEU A 4 4.69 -2.48 2.57
CA LEU A 4 3.37 -2.23 2.04
C LEU A 4 2.69 -3.53 1.66
N LYS A 5 1.39 -3.57 1.87
CA LYS A 5 0.58 -4.72 1.56
C LYS A 5 -0.65 -4.27 0.82
N ILE A 6 -1.30 -5.21 0.15
CA ILE A 6 -2.49 -4.91 -0.61
C ILE A 6 -3.63 -5.75 -0.05
N ARG A 7 -4.79 -5.14 0.11
CA ARG A 7 -5.95 -5.90 0.54
C ARG A 7 -7.12 -5.54 -0.36
N PHE A 8 -8.03 -6.47 -0.51
CA PHE A 8 -9.20 -6.30 -1.34
C PHE A 8 -10.42 -6.08 -0.45
N ASP A 9 -11.16 -5.02 -0.72
CA ASP A 9 -12.37 -4.72 0.02
C ASP A 9 -13.56 -5.19 -0.80
N GLN A 10 -14.21 -6.25 -0.34
CA GLN A 10 -15.31 -6.82 -1.07
C GLN A 10 -16.53 -5.91 -1.10
N GLU A 11 -16.73 -5.13 -0.06
CA GLU A 11 -17.89 -4.27 -0.03
C GLU A 11 -17.81 -3.18 -1.07
N GLU A 12 -16.64 -2.64 -1.27
CA GLU A 12 -16.46 -1.59 -2.26
C GLU A 12 -15.94 -2.10 -3.58
N ASN A 13 -15.48 -3.36 -3.58
CA ASN A 13 -14.91 -3.95 -4.77
C ASN A 13 -13.69 -3.16 -5.22
N LYS A 14 -12.85 -2.79 -4.26
CA LYS A 14 -11.68 -1.97 -4.51
C LYS A 14 -10.48 -2.56 -3.81
N TYR A 15 -9.29 -2.12 -4.24
CA TYR A 15 -8.05 -2.57 -3.64
C TYR A 15 -7.40 -1.41 -2.90
N TYR A 16 -6.82 -1.72 -1.74
CA TYR A 16 -6.14 -0.71 -0.93
C TYR A 16 -4.71 -1.13 -0.67
N VAL A 17 -3.80 -0.17 -0.72
CA VAL A 17 -2.42 -0.41 -0.33
C VAL A 17 -2.24 0.18 1.06
N TYR A 18 -1.73 -0.62 1.98
CA TYR A 18 -1.62 -0.19 3.37
C TYR A 18 -0.38 -0.78 4.01
N PHE A 19 -0.04 -0.27 5.19
CA PHE A 19 0.96 -0.94 6.00
C PHE A 19 0.63 -0.72 7.45
N ASN A 20 1.08 -1.64 8.30
CA ASN A 20 0.81 -1.61 9.72
C ASN A 20 1.98 -1.00 10.46
N GLY A 21 1.67 -0.32 11.54
CA GLY A 21 2.71 0.23 12.38
C GLY A 21 3.30 -0.83 13.29
N PRO A 22 4.24 -0.41 14.15
CA PRO A 22 4.97 -1.35 14.99
C PRO A 22 4.07 -2.09 15.99
N PHE A 23 2.91 -1.56 16.29
CA PHE A 23 2.03 -2.22 17.22
C PHE A 23 0.85 -2.89 16.53
N GLY A 24 0.93 -3.06 15.23
CA GLY A 24 -0.13 -3.74 14.52
C GLY A 24 -1.26 -2.85 14.05
N GLN A 25 -1.24 -1.57 14.42
CA GLN A 25 -2.30 -0.70 13.96
C GLN A 25 -2.04 -0.27 12.52
N CYS A 26 -3.10 0.16 11.85
CA CYS A 26 -2.97 0.61 10.48
C CYS A 26 -2.36 1.99 10.47
N ALA A 27 -1.12 2.10 10.03
CA ALA A 27 -0.43 3.37 10.02
C ALA A 27 -0.69 4.17 8.75
N TYR A 28 -1.02 3.50 7.66
CA TYR A 28 -1.23 4.18 6.40
C TYR A 28 -2.16 3.35 5.52
N GLN A 29 -3.02 4.02 4.79
CA GLN A 29 -3.89 3.35 3.83
C GLN A 29 -4.10 4.28 2.64
N SER A 30 -3.87 3.77 1.45
CA SER A 30 -3.98 4.57 0.25
C SER A 30 -5.44 4.74 -0.16
N GLU A 31 -5.65 5.50 -1.22
CA GLU A 31 -6.97 5.60 -1.79
C GLU A 31 -7.33 4.30 -2.50
N PRO A 32 -8.60 4.06 -2.75
CA PRO A 32 -9.01 2.83 -3.40
C PRO A 32 -8.63 2.79 -4.87
N PHE A 33 -8.26 1.60 -5.32
CA PHE A 33 -7.92 1.38 -6.72
C PHE A 33 -8.92 0.41 -7.32
N ASP A 34 -9.23 0.59 -8.59
CA ASP A 34 -10.20 -0.26 -9.25
C ASP A 34 -9.66 -1.64 -9.55
N THR A 35 -8.38 -1.77 -9.81
CA THR A 35 -7.80 -3.04 -10.19
C THR A 35 -6.58 -3.35 -9.36
N LEU A 36 -6.26 -4.64 -9.29
CA LEU A 36 -5.07 -5.06 -8.59
C LEU A 36 -3.82 -4.50 -9.26
N PHE A 37 -3.84 -4.40 -10.56
CA PHE A 37 -2.69 -3.89 -11.28
C PHE A 37 -2.36 -2.47 -10.83
N GLU A 38 -3.37 -1.65 -10.66
CA GLU A 38 -3.15 -0.29 -10.21
C GLU A 38 -2.61 -0.24 -8.80
N ALA A 39 -3.14 -1.10 -7.94
CA ALA A 39 -2.66 -1.14 -6.56
C ALA A 39 -1.22 -1.58 -6.50
N GLU A 40 -0.86 -2.56 -7.30
CA GLU A 40 0.51 -3.04 -7.31
C GLU A 40 1.46 -1.99 -7.88
N ALA A 41 1.02 -1.27 -8.88
CA ALA A 41 1.84 -0.21 -9.45
C ALA A 41 2.10 0.87 -8.41
N PHE A 42 1.08 1.24 -7.65
CA PHE A 42 1.25 2.22 -6.60
C PHE A 42 2.20 1.72 -5.52
N LYS A 43 2.04 0.45 -5.13
CA LYS A 43 2.90 -0.13 -4.12
C LYS A 43 4.35 -0.12 -4.57
N GLN A 44 4.58 -0.51 -5.80
CA GLN A 44 5.92 -0.53 -6.34
C GLN A 44 6.52 0.87 -6.39
N ASP A 45 5.72 1.85 -6.78
CA ASP A 45 6.18 3.22 -6.85
C ASP A 45 6.58 3.73 -5.47
N GLN A 46 5.81 3.39 -4.46
CA GLN A 46 6.12 3.82 -3.11
C GLN A 46 7.39 3.17 -2.61
N GLU A 47 7.58 1.92 -2.92
CA GLU A 47 8.78 1.23 -2.49
C GLU A 47 10.01 1.78 -3.18
N ASP A 48 9.87 2.14 -4.44
CA ASP A 48 10.97 2.75 -5.16
C ASP A 48 11.29 4.12 -4.58
N SER A 49 10.26 4.88 -4.27
CA SER A 49 10.48 6.19 -3.69
C SER A 49 11.18 6.12 -2.37
N ALA A 50 10.86 5.10 -1.60
CA ALA A 50 11.45 4.98 -0.29
C ALA A 50 12.93 4.75 -0.35
N ASP A 51 13.40 4.30 -1.51
CA ASP A 51 14.79 4.01 -1.65
C ASP A 51 15.64 5.22 -1.85
N PHE A 52 15.08 6.29 -2.34
CA PHE A 52 15.88 7.39 -2.75
C PHE A 52 16.53 8.08 -1.58
N GLY A 53 16.08 7.80 -0.40
CA GLY A 53 16.60 8.49 0.76
C GLY A 53 18.06 8.27 1.01
N GLU A 54 18.61 7.19 0.48
CA GLU A 54 19.93 6.90 0.81
C GLU A 54 20.90 7.64 -0.04
N GLU A 55 20.53 8.49 -0.86
CA GLU A 55 21.45 9.25 -1.63
C GLU A 55 22.40 10.04 -0.81
#